data_41b10cd9018a158d5585f8c6192889c1
#
_entry.id   41b10cd9018a158d5585f8c6192889c1
#
_cell.length_a   1.000
_cell.length_b   1.000
_cell.length_c   1.000
_cell.angle_alpha   90.00
_cell.angle_beta   90.00
_cell.angle_gamma   90.00
#
_symmetry.space_group_name_H-M   'P 1'
#
loop_
_entity.id
_entity.type
_entity.pdbx_description
1 polymer ?
#
loop_
_entity_poly.entity_id
_entity_poly.type
_entity_poly.pdbx_seq_one_letter_code
_entity_poly.pdbx_strand_id
1 'polypeptide(L)'
;MRVLVACEYSGKVREAFRKLGHDAWSCDLLPADDGSEFHIQGDCVPVIMRGWDLIIMHPPCTALCVSGNRWYGRGMPKHQERIDSIEWTTGLFELAKQHAKSVAMENPVGVLPMKATQYIQPWQF
;
A
#
# COMPACT_ATOMS: atom_id res chain seq x y z
N MET A 1 2.13 -18.65 -5.70
CA MET A 1 0.95 -17.78 -5.46
C MET A 1 0.94 -16.64 -6.47
N ARG A 2 -0.23 -16.12 -6.73
CA ARG A 2 -0.38 -14.84 -7.40
C ARG A 2 -0.32 -13.73 -6.36
N VAL A 3 0.67 -12.86 -6.46
CA VAL A 3 0.93 -11.78 -5.51
C VAL A 3 0.85 -10.42 -6.21
N LEU A 4 0.11 -9.50 -5.63
CA LEU A 4 0.11 -8.10 -6.03
C LEU A 4 0.74 -7.24 -4.95
N VAL A 5 1.70 -6.40 -5.36
CA VAL A 5 2.24 -5.35 -4.49
C VAL A 5 1.66 -4.03 -4.99
N ALA A 6 0.66 -3.53 -4.30
CA ALA A 6 -0.05 -2.32 -4.66
C ALA A 6 0.63 -1.08 -4.06
N CYS A 7 0.66 0.00 -4.81
CA CYS A 7 1.32 1.24 -4.46
C CYS A 7 2.84 1.06 -4.28
N GLU A 8 3.44 0.29 -5.17
CA GLU A 8 4.89 0.11 -5.21
C GLU A 8 5.42 0.34 -6.62
N TYR A 9 6.35 1.25 -6.78
CA TYR A 9 7.05 1.48 -8.05
C TYR A 9 8.52 1.04 -8.00
N SER A 10 9.09 0.80 -6.81
CA SER A 10 10.50 0.37 -6.68
C SER A 10 10.75 -1.04 -7.22
N GLY A 11 9.75 -1.91 -7.14
CA GLY A 11 9.84 -3.30 -7.55
C GLY A 11 10.56 -4.22 -6.57
N LYS A 12 11.04 -3.71 -5.44
CA LYS A 12 11.84 -4.50 -4.50
C LYS A 12 11.07 -5.67 -3.88
N VAL A 13 9.86 -5.42 -3.42
CA VAL A 13 9.02 -6.46 -2.81
C VAL A 13 8.54 -7.43 -3.89
N ARG A 14 8.09 -6.92 -5.04
CA ARG A 14 7.73 -7.76 -6.19
C ARG A 14 8.84 -8.73 -6.56
N GLU A 15 10.06 -8.23 -6.74
CA GLU A 15 11.21 -9.07 -7.14
C GLU A 15 11.58 -10.08 -6.06
N ALA A 16 11.45 -9.73 -4.79
CA ALA A 16 11.69 -10.67 -3.69
C ALA A 16 10.74 -11.88 -3.79
N PHE A 17 9.46 -11.65 -4.07
CA PHE A 17 8.49 -12.73 -4.27
C PHE A 17 8.76 -13.51 -5.55
N ARG A 18 9.15 -12.85 -6.64
CA ARG A 18 9.49 -13.53 -7.89
C ARG A 18 10.69 -14.47 -7.72
N LYS A 19 11.69 -14.06 -6.97
CA LYS A 19 12.85 -14.93 -6.65
C LYS A 19 12.46 -16.19 -5.89
N LEU A 20 11.37 -16.14 -5.14
CA LEU A 20 10.82 -17.30 -4.43
C LEU A 20 9.89 -18.16 -5.31
N GLY A 21 9.74 -17.83 -6.58
CA GLY A 21 8.93 -18.59 -7.53
C GLY A 21 7.47 -18.21 -7.62
N HIS A 22 7.07 -17.08 -7.03
CA HIS A 22 5.69 -16.60 -7.10
C HIS A 22 5.44 -15.76 -8.37
N ASP A 23 4.21 -15.79 -8.85
CA ASP A 23 3.75 -14.89 -9.91
C ASP A 23 3.40 -13.54 -9.29
N ALA A 24 4.41 -12.70 -9.12
CA ALA A 24 4.29 -11.42 -8.42
C ALA A 24 4.30 -10.25 -9.39
N TRP A 25 3.37 -9.32 -9.19
CA TRP A 25 3.20 -8.09 -9.96
C TRP A 25 3.19 -6.90 -9.02
N SER A 26 3.62 -5.75 -9.51
CA SER A 26 3.47 -4.47 -8.82
C SER A 26 2.55 -3.54 -9.59
N CYS A 27 1.97 -2.57 -8.89
CA CYS A 27 1.12 -1.55 -9.49
C CYS A 27 1.35 -0.21 -8.79
N ASP A 28 1.47 0.86 -9.58
CA ASP A 28 1.58 2.22 -9.09
C ASP A 28 1.22 3.19 -10.22
N LEU A 29 0.88 4.42 -9.88
CA LEU A 29 0.67 5.48 -10.87
C LEU A 29 1.98 5.86 -11.55
N LEU A 30 3.10 5.69 -10.86
CA LEU A 30 4.44 5.94 -11.40
C LEU A 30 4.95 4.72 -12.16
N PRO A 31 5.86 4.92 -13.14
CA PRO A 31 6.51 3.80 -13.80
C PRO A 31 7.45 3.05 -12.84
N ALA A 32 7.70 1.78 -13.12
CA ALA A 32 8.64 1.01 -12.32
C ALA A 32 10.07 1.55 -12.44
N ASP A 33 10.76 1.68 -11.30
CA ASP A 33 12.17 2.10 -11.28
C ASP A 33 13.08 1.15 -12.05
N ASP A 34 12.76 -0.14 -12.04
CA ASP A 34 13.56 -1.19 -12.69
C ASP A 34 13.14 -1.50 -14.12
N GLY A 35 12.15 -0.80 -14.66
CA GLY A 35 11.64 -1.02 -16.01
C GLY A 35 11.00 -2.39 -16.25
N SER A 36 10.62 -3.11 -15.21
CA SER A 36 10.09 -4.47 -15.31
C SER A 36 8.78 -4.54 -16.08
N GLU A 37 8.60 -5.59 -16.87
CA GLU A 37 7.33 -5.93 -17.51
C GLU A 37 6.26 -6.40 -16.51
N PHE A 38 6.65 -6.77 -15.30
CA PHE A 38 5.75 -7.22 -14.24
C PHE A 38 5.24 -6.07 -13.38
N HIS A 39 5.23 -4.89 -13.93
CA HIS A 39 4.68 -3.69 -13.31
C HIS A 39 3.51 -3.16 -14.14
N ILE A 40 2.40 -2.87 -13.47
CA ILE A 40 1.23 -2.25 -14.09
C ILE A 40 1.20 -0.78 -13.66
N GLN A 41 1.46 0.11 -14.60
CA GLN A 41 1.37 1.54 -14.33
C GLN A 41 -0.07 2.00 -14.48
N GLY A 42 -0.65 2.49 -13.41
CA GLY A 42 -2.01 3.00 -13.38
C GLY A 42 -2.67 2.87 -12.04
N ASP A 43 -3.99 3.03 -12.02
CA ASP A 43 -4.82 2.89 -10.84
C ASP A 43 -4.81 1.43 -10.34
N CYS A 44 -4.56 1.25 -9.05
CA CYS A 44 -4.54 -0.07 -8.44
C CYS A 44 -5.93 -0.73 -8.34
N VAL A 45 -7.01 0.06 -8.31
CA VAL A 45 -8.36 -0.47 -8.10
C VAL A 45 -8.74 -1.57 -9.09
N PRO A 46 -8.69 -1.36 -10.42
CA PRO A 46 -9.04 -2.43 -11.35
C PRO A 46 -8.07 -3.61 -11.29
N VAL A 47 -6.82 -3.38 -10.90
CA VAL A 47 -5.82 -4.44 -10.77
C VAL A 47 -6.12 -5.33 -9.57
N ILE A 48 -6.47 -4.73 -8.43
CA ILE A 48 -6.91 -5.46 -7.23
C ILE A 48 -8.10 -6.36 -7.55
N MET A 49 -9.04 -5.86 -8.31
CA MET A 49 -10.29 -6.57 -8.65
C MET A 49 -10.07 -7.81 -9.53
N ARG A 50 -8.89 -8.01 -10.09
CA ARG A 50 -8.57 -9.23 -10.86
C ARG A 50 -8.50 -10.50 -10.00
N GLY A 51 -8.36 -10.37 -8.69
CA GLY A 51 -8.24 -11.48 -7.76
C GLY A 51 -6.81 -12.00 -7.59
N TRP A 52 -6.40 -12.18 -6.34
CA TRP A 52 -5.03 -12.51 -5.95
C TRP A 52 -5.02 -13.45 -4.76
N ASP A 53 -3.92 -14.18 -4.57
CA ASP A 53 -3.70 -14.97 -3.35
C ASP A 53 -3.25 -14.07 -2.20
N LEU A 54 -2.35 -13.13 -2.49
CA LEU A 54 -1.82 -12.16 -1.53
C LEU A 54 -1.77 -10.78 -2.16
N ILE A 55 -2.26 -9.78 -1.45
CA ILE A 55 -2.05 -8.37 -1.79
C ILE A 55 -1.26 -7.72 -0.67
N ILE A 56 -0.13 -7.11 -1.02
CA ILE A 56 0.68 -6.29 -0.14
C ILE A 56 0.50 -4.85 -0.58
N MET A 57 0.22 -3.95 0.36
CA MET A 57 -0.08 -2.56 0.06
C MET A 57 0.88 -1.62 0.78
N HIS A 58 1.40 -0.64 0.04
CA HIS A 58 2.20 0.45 0.56
C HIS A 58 1.53 1.79 0.23
N PRO A 59 0.34 2.08 0.77
CA PRO A 59 -0.36 3.31 0.43
C PRO A 59 0.43 4.54 0.85
N PRO A 60 0.28 5.66 0.14
CA PRO A 60 0.94 6.91 0.52
C PRO A 60 0.59 7.28 1.98
N CYS A 61 1.61 7.58 2.78
CA CYS A 61 1.44 7.79 4.22
C CYS A 61 1.67 9.24 4.68
N THR A 62 2.05 10.14 3.78
CA THR A 62 2.40 11.53 4.13
C THR A 62 1.31 12.22 4.96
N ALA A 63 0.05 12.08 4.57
CA ALA A 63 -1.08 12.67 5.28
C ALA A 63 -1.59 11.83 6.46
N LEU A 64 -1.07 10.60 6.64
CA LEU A 64 -1.60 9.63 7.59
C LEU A 64 -0.76 9.48 8.86
N CYS A 65 0.53 9.80 8.82
CA CYS A 65 1.42 9.58 9.96
C CYS A 65 1.35 10.73 10.97
N VAL A 66 1.61 10.40 12.23
CA VAL A 66 1.57 11.39 13.34
C VAL A 66 2.62 12.50 13.18
N SER A 67 3.73 12.21 12.51
CA SER A 67 4.75 13.23 12.21
C SER A 67 4.22 14.35 11.31
N GLY A 68 3.13 14.11 10.59
CA GLY A 68 2.47 15.09 9.75
C GLY A 68 1.42 15.95 10.45
N ASN A 69 1.16 15.77 11.75
CA ASN A 69 0.10 16.50 12.47
C ASN A 69 0.23 18.03 12.36
N ARG A 70 1.43 18.52 12.19
CA ARG A 70 1.72 19.93 11.98
C ARG A 70 0.97 20.53 10.79
N TRP A 71 0.75 19.75 9.73
CA TRP A 71 0.11 20.18 8.48
C TRP A 71 -1.28 19.60 8.28
N TYR A 72 -1.48 18.37 8.73
CA TYR A 72 -2.65 17.55 8.45
C TYR A 72 -3.56 17.34 9.67
N GLY A 73 -3.14 17.78 10.85
CA GLY A 73 -3.91 17.64 12.08
C GLY A 73 -5.20 18.48 12.04
N ARG A 74 -6.08 18.17 12.99
CA ARG A 74 -7.37 18.88 13.14
C ARG A 74 -7.15 20.38 13.25
N GLY A 75 -7.86 21.16 12.43
CA GLY A 75 -7.73 22.62 12.36
C GLY A 75 -6.53 23.12 11.56
N MET A 76 -5.71 22.23 11.01
CA MET A 76 -4.56 22.59 10.20
C MET A 76 -4.93 22.72 8.70
N PRO A 77 -4.11 23.46 7.90
CA PRO A 77 -4.47 23.78 6.52
C PRO A 77 -4.75 22.57 5.62
N LYS A 78 -4.08 21.45 5.85
CA LYS A 78 -4.19 20.25 5.02
C LYS A 78 -5.03 19.13 5.66
N HIS A 79 -5.86 19.48 6.64
CA HIS A 79 -6.65 18.48 7.36
C HIS A 79 -7.59 17.72 6.43
N GLN A 80 -8.20 18.37 5.44
CA GLN A 80 -9.09 17.72 4.48
C GLN A 80 -8.36 16.67 3.65
N GLU A 81 -7.10 16.93 3.27
CA GLU A 81 -6.28 15.94 2.56
C GLU A 81 -6.08 14.67 3.41
N ARG A 82 -5.93 14.82 4.73
CA ARG A 82 -5.85 13.69 5.64
C ARG A 82 -7.15 12.88 5.66
N ILE A 83 -8.30 13.54 5.75
CA ILE A 83 -9.59 12.86 5.73
C ILE A 83 -9.76 12.07 4.43
N ASP A 84 -9.46 12.68 3.29
CA ASP A 84 -9.55 12.04 1.99
C ASP A 84 -8.60 10.85 1.89
N SER A 85 -7.38 10.98 2.41
CA SER A 85 -6.39 9.89 2.44
C SER A 85 -6.82 8.72 3.32
N ILE A 86 -7.45 8.99 4.47
CA ILE A 86 -8.00 7.96 5.35
C ILE A 86 -9.10 7.19 4.64
N GLU A 87 -10.03 7.87 4.00
CA GLU A 87 -11.13 7.26 3.26
C GLU A 87 -10.61 6.41 2.10
N TRP A 88 -9.71 6.96 1.31
CA TRP A 88 -9.13 6.24 0.17
C TRP A 88 -8.37 4.99 0.61
N THR A 89 -7.51 5.10 1.61
CA THR A 89 -6.68 3.99 2.11
C THR A 89 -7.55 2.91 2.73
N THR A 90 -8.53 3.29 3.53
CA THR A 90 -9.48 2.36 4.15
C THR A 90 -10.30 1.62 3.09
N GLY A 91 -10.82 2.35 2.09
CA GLY A 91 -11.57 1.76 0.99
C GLY A 91 -10.73 0.80 0.16
N LEU A 92 -9.49 1.14 -0.13
CA LEU A 92 -8.56 0.27 -0.87
C LEU A 92 -8.26 -1.01 -0.08
N PHE A 93 -8.04 -0.90 1.22
CA PHE A 93 -7.80 -2.06 2.09
C PHE A 93 -9.02 -2.99 2.13
N GLU A 94 -10.23 -2.45 2.29
CA GLU A 94 -11.46 -3.23 2.26
C GLU A 94 -11.68 -3.91 0.91
N LEU A 95 -11.39 -3.21 -0.19
CA LEU A 95 -11.47 -3.79 -1.53
C LEU A 95 -10.49 -4.94 -1.69
N ALA A 96 -9.25 -4.78 -1.22
CA ALA A 96 -8.23 -5.82 -1.29
C ALA A 96 -8.67 -7.08 -0.52
N LYS A 97 -9.28 -6.92 0.64
CA LYS A 97 -9.80 -8.06 1.43
C LYS A 97 -10.90 -8.84 0.71
N GLN A 98 -11.65 -8.19 -0.17
CA GLN A 98 -12.68 -8.84 -0.98
C GLN A 98 -12.11 -9.62 -2.17
N HIS A 99 -10.88 -9.30 -2.61
CA HIS A 99 -10.30 -9.82 -3.84
C HIS A 99 -9.00 -10.61 -3.63
N ALA A 100 -8.60 -10.85 -2.39
CA ALA A 100 -7.43 -11.64 -2.07
C ALA A 100 -7.70 -12.55 -0.87
N LYS A 101 -7.01 -13.69 -0.82
CA LYS A 101 -7.08 -14.62 0.29
C LYS A 101 -6.41 -14.04 1.53
N SER A 102 -5.34 -13.27 1.34
CA SER A 102 -4.60 -12.60 2.41
C SER A 102 -4.21 -11.19 1.98
N VAL A 103 -4.22 -10.26 2.92
CA VAL A 103 -3.83 -8.87 2.67
C VAL A 103 -2.89 -8.42 3.78
N ALA A 104 -1.80 -7.76 3.40
CA ALA A 104 -0.91 -7.07 4.31
C ALA A 104 -0.79 -5.62 3.88
N MET A 105 -0.96 -4.70 4.80
CA MET A 105 -0.78 -3.27 4.56
C MET A 105 0.26 -2.72 5.53
N GLU A 106 1.28 -2.07 4.98
CA GLU A 106 2.28 -1.36 5.77
C GLU A 106 1.93 0.13 5.82
N ASN A 107 2.05 0.71 6.99
CA ASN A 107 1.92 2.15 7.19
C ASN A 107 2.64 2.54 8.49
N PRO A 108 3.27 3.71 8.58
CA PRO A 108 3.85 4.17 9.84
C PRO A 108 2.77 4.47 10.88
N VAL A 109 3.18 4.67 12.12
CA VAL A 109 2.27 5.08 13.20
C VAL A 109 1.51 6.34 12.77
N GLY A 110 0.19 6.26 12.78
CA GLY A 110 -0.65 7.31 12.20
C GLY A 110 -2.10 7.24 12.65
N VAL A 111 -2.96 7.75 11.80
CA VAL A 111 -4.37 8.02 12.11
C VAL A 111 -5.35 7.06 11.46
N LEU A 112 -4.88 5.98 10.85
CA LEU A 112 -5.77 4.98 10.24
C LEU A 112 -6.63 4.32 11.33
N PRO A 113 -7.92 4.05 11.04
CA PRO A 113 -8.84 3.49 12.03
C PRO A 113 -8.59 2.04 12.38
N MET A 114 -7.98 1.25 11.47
CA MET A 114 -7.68 -0.15 11.72
C MET A 114 -6.45 -0.26 12.63
N LYS A 115 -6.50 -1.23 13.56
CA LYS A 115 -5.36 -1.51 14.43
C LYS A 115 -4.26 -2.25 13.68
N ALA A 116 -3.01 -1.89 13.93
CA ALA A 116 -1.87 -2.67 13.48
C ALA A 116 -1.87 -4.03 14.19
N THR A 117 -1.62 -5.08 13.43
CA THR A 117 -1.46 -6.44 13.97
C THR A 117 -0.03 -6.67 14.46
N GLN A 118 0.91 -5.87 13.95
CA GLN A 118 2.33 -5.97 14.32
C GLN A 118 2.99 -4.61 14.15
N TYR A 119 3.91 -4.29 15.06
CA TYR A 119 4.81 -3.13 14.95
C TYR A 119 6.22 -3.63 14.69
N ILE A 120 6.83 -3.14 13.61
CA ILE A 120 8.19 -3.49 13.22
C ILE A 120 9.08 -2.26 13.39
N GLN A 121 10.16 -2.40 14.14
CA GLN A 121 11.09 -1.32 14.42
C GLN A 121 12.37 -1.50 13.59
N PRO A 122 13.02 -0.38 13.15
CA PRO A 122 14.24 -0.48 12.34
C PRO A 122 15.36 -1.29 13.00
N TRP A 123 15.46 -1.27 14.32
CA TRP A 123 16.48 -2.01 15.06
C TRP A 123 16.24 -3.52 15.12
N GLN A 124 15.11 -4.02 14.61
CA GLN A 124 14.82 -5.45 14.53
C GLN A 124 15.48 -6.14 13.31
N PHE A 125 16.12 -5.35 12.44
CA PHE A 125 16.78 -5.87 11.26
C PHE A 125 18.31 -5.82 11.37
#